data_29881635688f92bc4d5b64dd7ceb6a00
#
_entry.id   29881635688f92bc4d5b64dd7ceb6a00
#
_cell.length_a   1.000
_cell.length_b   1.000
_cell.length_c   1.000
_cell.angle_alpha   90.00
_cell.angle_beta   90.00
_cell.angle_gamma   90.00
#
_symmetry.space_group_name_H-M   'P 1'
#
loop_
_entity.id
_entity.type
_entity.pdbx_description
1 polymer ?
#
loop_
_entity_poly.entity_id
_entity_poly.type
_entity_poly.pdbx_seq_one_letter_code
_entity_poly.pdbx_strand_id
1 'polypeptide(L)'
;FDNAYEEAEFIADDIRQNHFTFEEAAAILSHDKDTRMNHGLLPNPNTNTSKFEMQDLPSEIARVVDTMEVGEISKAFTMINESTGREQCVIVKLKNRIPGHKATITDDYQNLKSIVESKKSAELLDKWIREKQKTTYVRISDKWKHNCTFKYPGWIKE
;
A
#
# COMPACT_ATOMS: atom_id res chain seq x y z
N PHE A 1 -30.71 7.67 6.28
CA PHE A 1 -29.98 8.37 5.20
C PHE A 1 -30.42 7.81 3.85
N ASP A 2 -30.64 8.68 2.87
CA ASP A 2 -31.10 8.25 1.54
C ASP A 2 -29.98 7.64 0.70
N ASN A 3 -28.73 7.92 1.07
CA ASN A 3 -27.56 7.33 0.42
C ASN A 3 -26.32 7.35 1.34
N ALA A 4 -25.32 6.55 0.98
CA ALA A 4 -24.08 6.42 1.75
C ALA A 4 -23.25 7.72 1.83
N TYR A 5 -23.43 8.63 0.89
CA TYR A 5 -22.75 9.92 0.90
C TYR A 5 -23.27 10.82 2.02
N GLU A 6 -24.60 10.92 2.17
CA GLU A 6 -25.24 11.70 3.26
C GLU A 6 -24.88 11.15 4.63
N GLU A 7 -24.84 9.82 4.77
CA GLU A 7 -24.39 9.18 6.00
C GLU A 7 -22.95 9.51 6.32
N ALA A 8 -22.05 9.41 5.34
CA ALA A 8 -20.64 9.74 5.52
C ALA A 8 -20.43 11.22 5.87
N GLU A 9 -21.15 12.14 5.23
CA GLU A 9 -21.03 13.58 5.53
C GLU A 9 -21.58 13.90 6.93
N PHE A 10 -22.67 13.25 7.35
CA PHE A 10 -23.20 13.38 8.71
C PHE A 10 -22.18 12.90 9.75
N ILE A 11 -21.54 11.75 9.52
CA ILE A 11 -20.49 11.24 10.40
C ILE A 11 -19.29 12.20 10.43
N ALA A 12 -18.89 12.76 9.28
CA ALA A 12 -17.81 13.74 9.22
C ALA A 12 -18.12 15.01 10.03
N ASP A 13 -19.36 15.48 9.98
CA ASP A 13 -19.80 16.64 10.76
C ASP A 13 -19.85 16.35 12.27
N ASP A 14 -20.31 15.19 12.68
CA ASP A 14 -20.29 14.76 14.08
C ASP A 14 -18.87 14.68 14.64
N ILE A 15 -17.91 14.20 13.84
CA ILE A 15 -16.51 14.17 14.24
C ILE A 15 -15.95 15.61 14.33
N ARG A 16 -16.27 16.50 13.41
CA ARG A 16 -15.84 17.91 13.45
C ARG A 16 -16.41 18.65 14.67
N GLN A 17 -17.61 18.27 15.11
CA GLN A 17 -18.25 18.80 16.31
C GLN A 17 -17.74 18.15 17.60
N ASN A 18 -16.81 17.20 17.53
CA ASN A 18 -16.27 16.43 18.65
C ASN A 18 -17.32 15.58 19.40
N HIS A 19 -18.37 15.13 18.72
CA HIS A 19 -19.30 14.16 19.29
C HIS A 19 -18.65 12.77 19.36
N PHE A 20 -17.78 12.45 18.40
CA PHE A 20 -16.94 11.26 18.34
C PHE A 20 -15.51 11.64 17.92
N THR A 21 -14.56 10.82 18.31
CA THR A 21 -13.25 10.84 17.65
C THR A 21 -13.33 10.12 16.30
N PHE A 22 -12.44 10.45 15.36
CA PHE A 22 -12.37 9.76 14.08
C PHE A 22 -12.13 8.25 14.26
N GLU A 23 -11.29 7.91 15.22
CA GLU A 23 -10.91 6.54 15.57
C GLU A 23 -12.10 5.73 16.11
N GLU A 24 -12.95 6.33 16.93
CA GLU A 24 -14.19 5.72 17.43
C GLU A 24 -15.22 5.55 16.32
N ALA A 25 -15.43 6.58 15.49
CA ALA A 25 -16.32 6.49 14.34
C ALA A 25 -15.87 5.39 13.36
N ALA A 26 -14.59 5.30 13.06
CA ALA A 26 -14.05 4.25 12.22
C ALA A 26 -14.28 2.85 12.79
N ALA A 27 -14.08 2.65 14.08
CA ALA A 27 -14.25 1.35 14.73
C ALA A 27 -15.73 0.90 14.80
N ILE A 28 -16.67 1.84 14.94
CA ILE A 28 -18.09 1.52 15.17
C ILE A 28 -18.89 1.58 13.87
N LEU A 29 -18.68 2.63 13.05
CA LEU A 29 -19.54 2.97 11.93
C LEU A 29 -18.95 2.57 10.57
N SER A 30 -17.63 2.36 10.47
CA SER A 30 -17.01 1.99 9.18
C SER A 30 -17.46 0.61 8.71
N HIS A 31 -17.79 0.51 7.43
CA HIS A 31 -18.04 -0.74 6.73
C HIS A 31 -16.76 -1.37 6.13
N ASP A 32 -15.66 -0.64 6.11
CA ASP A 32 -14.38 -1.15 5.64
C ASP A 32 -13.75 -2.08 6.68
N LYS A 33 -13.64 -3.36 6.33
CA LYS A 33 -13.13 -4.40 7.22
C LYS A 33 -11.63 -4.27 7.48
N ASP A 34 -10.89 -3.71 6.53
CA ASP A 34 -9.43 -3.66 6.59
C ASP A 34 -8.95 -2.56 7.55
N THR A 35 -9.64 -1.43 7.57
CA THR A 35 -9.26 -0.30 8.45
C THR A 35 -10.09 -0.21 9.73
N ARG A 36 -11.32 -0.77 9.75
CA ARG A 36 -12.20 -0.74 10.93
C ARG A 36 -11.53 -1.31 12.18
N MET A 37 -10.89 -2.48 12.07
CA MET A 37 -10.22 -3.14 13.20
C MET A 37 -8.93 -2.41 13.64
N ASN A 38 -8.44 -1.52 12.80
CA ASN A 38 -7.26 -0.69 13.02
C ASN A 38 -7.63 0.77 13.31
N HIS A 39 -8.83 1.03 13.82
CA HIS A 39 -9.33 2.36 14.16
C HIS A 39 -9.21 3.39 13.01
N GLY A 40 -9.46 2.95 11.80
CA GLY A 40 -9.38 3.78 10.60
C GLY A 40 -7.97 4.02 10.05
N LEU A 41 -6.94 3.45 10.68
CA LEU A 41 -5.58 3.62 10.19
C LEU A 41 -5.34 2.79 8.93
N LEU A 42 -5.02 3.48 7.83
CA LEU A 42 -4.75 2.84 6.53
C LEU A 42 -3.36 2.21 6.54
N PRO A 43 -3.22 0.90 6.31
CA PRO A 43 -1.93 0.25 6.18
C PRO A 43 -1.36 0.43 4.78
N ASN A 44 -0.07 0.76 4.67
CA ASN A 44 0.65 0.77 3.41
C ASN A 44 1.16 -0.65 3.10
N PRO A 45 0.66 -1.30 2.03
CA PRO A 45 1.04 -2.67 1.72
C PRO A 45 2.51 -2.82 1.30
N ASN A 46 3.14 -1.74 0.83
CA ASN A 46 4.53 -1.76 0.37
C ASN A 46 5.53 -1.70 1.51
N THR A 47 5.18 -1.00 2.59
CA THR A 47 6.11 -0.71 3.70
C THR A 47 5.71 -1.34 5.03
N ASN A 48 4.50 -1.92 5.13
CA ASN A 48 3.89 -2.39 6.38
C ASN A 48 3.83 -1.33 7.48
N THR A 49 3.72 -0.08 7.10
CA THR A 49 3.55 1.06 8.00
C THR A 49 2.25 1.79 7.67
N SER A 50 1.93 2.84 8.41
CA SER A 50 0.82 3.75 8.10
C SER A 50 1.30 5.04 7.40
N LYS A 51 2.53 5.05 6.92
CA LYS A 51 3.13 6.17 6.19
C LYS A 51 3.01 5.91 4.69
N PHE A 52 2.60 6.93 3.95
CA PHE A 52 2.46 6.87 2.49
C PHE A 52 3.24 8.00 1.85
N GLU A 53 3.85 7.72 0.72
CA GLU A 53 4.19 8.75 -0.25
C GLU A 53 2.94 9.09 -1.06
N MET A 54 2.83 10.31 -1.57
CA MET A 54 1.64 10.75 -2.32
C MET A 54 1.33 9.86 -3.52
N GLN A 55 2.35 9.29 -4.14
CA GLN A 55 2.23 8.37 -5.27
C GLN A 55 1.73 6.97 -4.89
N ASP A 56 1.83 6.58 -3.61
CA ASP A 56 1.39 5.27 -3.10
C ASP A 56 -0.07 5.31 -2.61
N LEU A 57 -0.66 6.49 -2.54
CA LEU A 57 -2.06 6.66 -2.18
C LEU A 57 -2.97 6.47 -3.41
N PRO A 58 -4.18 5.90 -3.24
CA PRO A 58 -5.22 5.99 -4.25
C PRO A 58 -5.42 7.43 -4.73
N SER A 59 -5.61 7.63 -6.02
CA SER A 59 -5.60 8.96 -6.65
C SER A 59 -6.63 9.93 -6.05
N GLU A 60 -7.78 9.40 -5.65
CA GLU A 60 -8.86 10.17 -5.02
C GLU A 60 -8.45 10.65 -3.63
N ILE A 61 -7.86 9.75 -2.82
CA ILE A 61 -7.36 10.11 -1.48
C ILE A 61 -6.20 11.09 -1.60
N ALA A 62 -5.24 10.85 -2.49
CA ALA A 62 -4.09 11.74 -2.69
C ALA A 62 -4.53 13.17 -3.02
N ARG A 63 -5.51 13.32 -3.91
CA ARG A 63 -6.06 14.62 -4.31
C ARG A 63 -6.72 15.37 -3.14
N VAL A 64 -7.44 14.66 -2.28
CA VAL A 64 -8.09 15.26 -1.11
C VAL A 64 -7.06 15.63 -0.05
N VAL A 65 -6.15 14.71 0.27
CA VAL A 65 -5.11 14.91 1.29
C VAL A 65 -4.14 16.02 0.92
N ASP A 66 -3.86 16.25 -0.37
CA ASP A 66 -2.95 17.31 -0.82
C ASP A 66 -3.35 18.70 -0.32
N THR A 67 -4.66 18.97 -0.25
CA THR A 67 -5.23 20.25 0.18
C THR A 67 -5.52 20.36 1.68
N MET A 68 -5.42 19.24 2.43
CA MET A 68 -5.79 19.18 3.85
C MET A 68 -4.67 19.66 4.77
N GLU A 69 -5.05 20.22 5.91
CA GLU A 69 -4.14 20.49 7.03
C GLU A 69 -4.04 19.28 7.97
N VAL A 70 -2.95 19.23 8.75
CA VAL A 70 -2.76 18.16 9.74
C VAL A 70 -3.83 18.24 10.83
N GLY A 71 -4.52 17.12 11.06
CA GLY A 71 -5.66 17.02 11.98
C GLY A 71 -7.01 17.26 11.32
N GLU A 72 -7.04 17.75 10.10
CA GLU A 72 -8.27 18.00 9.37
C GLU A 72 -8.98 16.71 8.95
N ILE A 73 -10.32 16.81 8.88
CA ILE A 73 -11.21 15.74 8.40
C ILE A 73 -11.83 16.21 7.09
N SER A 74 -11.68 15.41 6.05
CA SER A 74 -12.24 15.71 4.72
C SER A 74 -13.75 15.78 4.73
N LYS A 75 -14.34 16.36 3.70
CA LYS A 75 -15.71 16.07 3.31
C LYS A 75 -15.81 14.63 2.82
N ALA A 76 -17.04 14.11 2.79
CA ALA A 76 -17.28 12.84 2.14
C ALA A 76 -16.96 12.93 0.64
N PHE A 77 -16.36 11.89 0.09
CA PHE A 77 -16.13 11.75 -1.35
C PHE A 77 -16.25 10.29 -1.77
N THR A 78 -16.45 10.07 -3.05
CA THR A 78 -16.56 8.71 -3.59
C THR A 78 -15.24 8.27 -4.21
N MET A 79 -14.94 6.99 -4.06
CA MET A 79 -13.82 6.31 -4.71
C MET A 79 -14.18 4.88 -5.07
N ILE A 80 -13.42 4.27 -5.97
CA ILE A 80 -13.59 2.85 -6.30
C ILE A 80 -12.68 2.03 -5.39
N ASN A 81 -13.28 1.05 -4.71
CA ASN A 81 -12.51 0.06 -3.96
C ASN A 81 -11.83 -0.90 -4.95
N GLU A 82 -10.51 -0.89 -4.99
CA GLU A 82 -9.72 -1.69 -5.94
C GLU A 82 -9.93 -3.21 -5.77
N SER A 83 -10.19 -3.66 -4.54
CA SER A 83 -10.38 -5.09 -4.24
C SER A 83 -11.75 -5.61 -4.69
N THR A 84 -12.79 -4.77 -4.63
CA THR A 84 -14.17 -5.16 -4.92
C THR A 84 -14.69 -4.61 -6.25
N GLY A 85 -14.02 -3.59 -6.82
CA GLY A 85 -14.46 -2.85 -7.99
C GLY A 85 -15.74 -2.02 -7.76
N ARG A 86 -16.17 -1.84 -6.52
CA ARG A 86 -17.39 -1.11 -6.16
C ARG A 86 -17.07 0.31 -5.74
N GLU A 87 -18.00 1.20 -6.05
CA GLU A 87 -17.96 2.56 -5.52
C GLU A 87 -18.25 2.54 -4.01
N GLN A 88 -17.49 3.30 -3.28
CA GLN A 88 -17.63 3.50 -1.83
C GLN A 88 -17.51 4.98 -1.49
N CYS A 89 -18.20 5.40 -0.45
CA CYS A 89 -18.10 6.72 0.11
C CYS A 89 -17.13 6.70 1.29
N VAL A 90 -16.21 7.66 1.32
CA VAL A 90 -15.14 7.71 2.32
C VAL A 90 -14.96 9.11 2.89
N ILE A 91 -14.52 9.17 4.14
CA ILE A 91 -13.98 10.34 4.82
C ILE A 91 -12.57 10.02 5.27
N VAL A 92 -11.69 11.00 5.23
CA VAL A 92 -10.27 10.84 5.56
C VAL A 92 -9.85 11.86 6.60
N LYS A 93 -9.01 11.45 7.54
CA LYS A 93 -8.33 12.35 8.49
C LYS A 93 -6.84 12.36 8.20
N LEU A 94 -6.26 13.52 8.00
CA LEU A 94 -4.83 13.66 7.87
C LEU A 94 -4.18 13.71 9.26
N LYS A 95 -3.62 12.59 9.69
CA LYS A 95 -3.03 12.45 11.03
C LYS A 95 -1.71 13.19 11.17
N ASN A 96 -0.86 13.13 10.14
CA ASN A 96 0.44 13.78 10.14
C ASN A 96 0.91 14.02 8.70
N ARG A 97 1.75 15.03 8.51
CA ARG A 97 2.43 15.32 7.24
C ARG A 97 3.93 15.42 7.52
N ILE A 98 4.69 14.50 6.96
CA ILE A 98 6.15 14.45 7.11
C ILE A 98 6.74 15.13 5.87
N PRO A 99 7.45 16.26 6.03
CA PRO A 99 8.12 16.90 4.91
C PRO A 99 9.19 15.96 4.33
N GLY A 100 9.39 16.03 3.01
CA GLY A 100 10.43 15.24 2.36
C GLY A 100 11.79 15.46 3.02
N HIS A 101 12.44 14.37 3.38
CA HIS A 101 13.75 14.38 4.03
C HIS A 101 14.63 13.26 3.45
N LYS A 102 15.95 13.41 3.64
CA LYS A 102 16.86 12.32 3.31
C LYS A 102 16.64 11.17 4.30
N ALA A 103 16.44 9.96 3.77
CA ALA A 103 16.18 8.79 4.60
C ALA A 103 17.23 8.59 5.69
N THR A 104 16.77 8.40 6.92
CA THR A 104 17.62 8.13 8.08
C THR A 104 17.28 6.77 8.70
N ILE A 105 18.25 6.17 9.37
CA ILE A 105 18.03 4.89 10.05
C ILE A 105 16.98 5.04 11.17
N THR A 106 16.92 6.19 11.81
CA THR A 106 16.01 6.44 12.93
C THR A 106 14.55 6.53 12.48
N ASP A 107 14.30 7.29 11.42
CA ASP A 107 12.92 7.61 10.98
C ASP A 107 12.37 6.62 9.97
N ASP A 108 13.25 6.02 9.14
CA ASP A 108 12.89 5.19 8.00
C ASP A 108 13.37 3.73 8.14
N TYR A 109 13.68 3.28 9.36
CA TYR A 109 14.25 1.95 9.62
C TYR A 109 13.50 0.83 8.92
N GLN A 110 12.17 0.79 9.02
CA GLN A 110 11.37 -0.31 8.45
C GLN A 110 11.44 -0.33 6.92
N ASN A 111 11.40 0.84 6.31
CA ASN A 111 11.52 0.97 4.86
C ASN A 111 12.92 0.56 4.38
N LEU A 112 13.97 1.10 5.00
CA LEU A 112 15.36 0.74 4.69
C LEU A 112 15.63 -0.74 4.92
N LYS A 113 15.10 -1.31 6.01
CA LYS A 113 15.18 -2.75 6.31
C LYS A 113 14.54 -3.58 5.20
N SER A 114 13.32 -3.25 4.79
CA SER A 114 12.59 -3.96 3.72
C SER A 114 13.36 -3.94 2.40
N ILE A 115 13.92 -2.79 2.03
CA ILE A 115 14.74 -2.64 0.81
C ILE A 115 15.99 -3.55 0.87
N VAL A 116 16.69 -3.55 2.01
CA VAL A 116 17.90 -4.37 2.20
C VAL A 116 17.57 -5.86 2.22
N GLU A 117 16.48 -6.25 2.89
CA GLU A 117 16.02 -7.65 2.92
C GLU A 117 15.63 -8.14 1.53
N SER A 118 14.89 -7.35 0.76
CA SER A 118 14.51 -7.67 -0.62
C SER A 118 15.75 -7.84 -1.51
N LYS A 119 16.71 -6.93 -1.40
CA LYS A 119 17.97 -7.01 -2.15
C LYS A 119 18.76 -8.28 -1.80
N LYS A 120 18.95 -8.56 -0.50
CA LYS A 120 19.66 -9.75 -0.04
C LYS A 120 18.95 -11.04 -0.47
N SER A 121 17.62 -11.10 -0.38
CA SER A 121 16.83 -12.23 -0.84
C SER A 121 17.03 -12.48 -2.34
N ALA A 122 17.01 -11.44 -3.14
CA ALA A 122 17.24 -11.54 -4.58
C ALA A 122 18.67 -12.05 -4.90
N GLU A 123 19.68 -11.55 -4.20
CA GLU A 123 21.08 -11.97 -4.36
C GLU A 123 21.27 -13.45 -3.97
N LEU A 124 20.65 -13.87 -2.83
CA LEU A 124 20.71 -15.27 -2.38
C LEU A 124 20.00 -16.21 -3.36
N LEU A 125 18.84 -15.80 -3.87
CA LEU A 125 18.10 -16.57 -4.86
C LEU A 125 18.91 -16.72 -6.15
N ASP A 126 19.51 -15.63 -6.63
CA ASP A 126 20.35 -15.65 -7.84
C ASP A 126 21.55 -16.61 -7.66
N LYS A 127 22.21 -16.54 -6.52
CA LYS A 127 23.31 -17.45 -6.18
C LYS A 127 22.84 -18.91 -6.12
N TRP A 128 21.73 -19.16 -5.46
CA TRP A 128 21.15 -20.51 -5.36
C TRP A 128 20.78 -21.08 -6.73
N ILE A 129 20.16 -20.28 -7.59
CA ILE A 129 19.82 -20.69 -8.96
C ILE A 129 21.09 -21.07 -9.73
N ARG A 130 22.14 -20.25 -9.67
CA ARG A 130 23.43 -20.53 -10.36
C ARG A 130 24.09 -21.82 -9.86
N GLU A 131 24.00 -22.12 -8.57
CA GLU A 131 24.48 -23.37 -8.02
C GLU A 131 23.63 -24.55 -8.48
N LYS A 132 22.31 -24.44 -8.47
CA LYS A 132 21.38 -25.47 -8.95
C LYS A 132 21.53 -25.77 -10.43
N GLN A 133 21.85 -24.79 -11.25
CA GLN A 133 22.16 -24.99 -12.68
C GLN A 133 23.29 -26.01 -12.93
N LYS A 134 24.22 -26.15 -12.00
CA LYS A 134 25.34 -27.08 -12.12
C LYS A 134 24.92 -28.55 -11.93
N THR A 135 23.93 -28.79 -11.08
CA THR A 135 23.55 -30.15 -10.62
C THR A 135 22.18 -30.60 -11.14
N THR A 136 21.34 -29.68 -11.58
CA THR A 136 19.97 -29.99 -12.02
C THR A 136 19.94 -30.18 -13.54
N TYR A 137 19.32 -31.27 -13.97
CA TYR A 137 19.08 -31.49 -15.39
C TYR A 137 17.80 -30.78 -15.82
N VAL A 138 17.90 -29.91 -16.82
CA VAL A 138 16.77 -29.23 -17.44
C VAL A 138 16.85 -29.41 -18.95
N ARG A 139 15.78 -29.90 -19.56
CA ARG A 139 15.66 -30.01 -21.02
C ARG A 139 14.84 -28.87 -21.56
N ILE A 140 15.45 -28.06 -22.42
CA ILE A 140 14.79 -26.96 -23.12
C ILE A 140 14.65 -27.38 -24.57
N SER A 141 13.44 -27.24 -25.15
CA SER A 141 13.22 -27.52 -26.58
C SER A 141 14.04 -26.57 -27.45
N ASP A 142 14.60 -27.09 -28.54
CA ASP A 142 15.48 -26.34 -29.44
C ASP A 142 14.82 -25.10 -30.04
N LYS A 143 13.49 -25.17 -30.24
CA LYS A 143 12.68 -24.01 -30.66
C LYS A 143 12.83 -22.81 -29.72
N TRP A 144 12.99 -23.04 -28.45
CA TRP A 144 13.08 -21.99 -27.43
C TRP A 144 14.51 -21.59 -27.11
N LYS A 145 15.49 -22.49 -27.28
CA LYS A 145 16.90 -22.19 -27.02
C LYS A 145 17.43 -21.02 -27.85
N HIS A 146 17.00 -20.92 -29.11
CA HIS A 146 17.49 -19.91 -30.04
C HIS A 146 16.60 -18.66 -30.14
N ASN A 147 15.34 -18.74 -29.69
CA ASN A 147 14.35 -17.67 -29.89
C ASN A 147 14.02 -16.91 -28.61
N CYS A 148 14.62 -17.25 -27.48
CA CYS A 148 14.36 -16.60 -26.20
C CYS A 148 15.63 -16.19 -25.49
N THR A 149 15.57 -15.05 -24.81
CA THR A 149 16.64 -14.62 -23.90
C THR A 149 16.35 -15.15 -22.50
N PHE A 150 17.30 -15.91 -21.95
CA PHE A 150 17.16 -16.49 -20.61
C PHE A 150 17.86 -15.62 -19.58
N LYS A 151 17.20 -15.30 -18.51
CA LYS A 151 17.80 -14.60 -17.37
C LYS A 151 19.00 -15.38 -16.80
N TYR A 152 18.93 -16.71 -16.83
CA TYR A 152 19.97 -17.61 -16.35
C TYR A 152 20.39 -18.57 -17.47
N PRO A 153 21.35 -18.17 -18.32
CA PRO A 153 21.75 -18.95 -19.50
C PRO A 153 22.40 -20.31 -19.17
N GLY A 154 22.86 -20.52 -17.93
CA GLY A 154 23.41 -21.79 -17.49
C GLY A 154 22.44 -22.98 -17.50
N TRP A 155 21.17 -22.78 -17.78
CA TRP A 155 20.20 -23.85 -18.06
C TRP A 155 20.32 -24.41 -19.49
N ILE A 156 20.96 -23.69 -20.39
CA ILE A 156 21.21 -24.15 -21.76
C ILE A 156 22.54 -24.92 -21.73
N LYS A 157 22.43 -26.23 -21.71
CA LYS A 157 23.57 -27.13 -21.83
C LYS A 157 23.62 -27.65 -23.28
N GLU A 158 24.79 -27.59 -23.88
CA GLU A 158 25.06 -28.20 -25.17
C GLU A 158 25.01 -29.71 -25.13
#